data_a7867b64001281da6c7c51e18f3a52c6
#
_entry.id   a7867b64001281da6c7c51e18f3a52c6
#
_cell.length_a   1.000
_cell.length_b   1.000
_cell.length_c   1.000
_cell.angle_alpha   90.00
_cell.angle_beta   90.00
_cell.angle_gamma   90.00
#
_symmetry.space_group_name_H-M   'P 1'
#
loop_
_entity.id
_entity.type
_entity.pdbx_description
1 polymer ?
#
loop_
_entity_poly.entity_id
_entity_poly.type
_entity_poly.pdbx_seq_one_letter_code
_entity_poly.pdbx_strand_id
1 'polypeptide(L)'
;MKKVIVIGGGIAGLAAAYRIQREISAGAPLECSLLEGGDQFGGKIATERSDGFVIERGPDSFISQKPAAIRLCEQLGIADHLVGTNPETPSTYVYTGGRLVTMPDGLSLMIPTKFLPFALTPLFSLSGKIRMAFDLLIPKKVDENDESLASFVRRRMGEEALRKMAEPMLAGIYASDPETMSIGSTFPMFVETERKYRSLILGMLARKKAMLLNANKRPANNYSLFMTLKDGLGEMVEAVIKKSPDIQFESGARVESISGKEGDWCVNLEGGGEHKADALILATPGHITARLLQPVAPNAAETLKRIKYVSTAAVTLAYKKEGFSHALDGFGFVVPKCEGRSILACTWTSSKFPHRAPEGYVMLRCYLGGALQEDIAEKDEQTLATLVRQDLKEIMGIEEEPVFCKVFHNRKSNVQYHVNHSRHIDSIMKDLENFSGLFLAGSAYRGIGIPDCIQNGNQSAESAIQFLTGKS
;
A
#
# COMPACT_ATOMS: atom_id res chain seq x y z
N MET A 1 -30.25 16.37 14.26
CA MET A 1 -28.89 15.79 14.38
C MET A 1 -28.04 16.32 13.25
N LYS A 2 -26.73 16.38 13.42
CA LYS A 2 -25.80 16.81 12.35
C LYS A 2 -25.44 15.62 11.48
N LYS A 3 -25.46 15.81 10.16
CA LYS A 3 -25.28 14.72 9.18
C LYS A 3 -23.92 14.77 8.50
N VAL A 4 -23.20 13.64 8.51
CA VAL A 4 -21.95 13.43 7.78
C VAL A 4 -22.18 12.46 6.63
N ILE A 5 -21.69 12.77 5.44
CA ILE A 5 -21.66 11.82 4.33
C ILE A 5 -20.20 11.48 4.01
N VAL A 6 -19.89 10.18 4.01
CA VAL A 6 -18.60 9.65 3.54
C VAL A 6 -18.80 9.11 2.12
N ILE A 7 -18.02 9.60 1.16
CA ILE A 7 -18.10 9.19 -0.24
C ILE A 7 -16.88 8.32 -0.56
N GLY A 8 -17.10 7.03 -0.82
CA GLY A 8 -16.10 6.01 -1.08
C GLY A 8 -15.95 4.99 0.05
N GLY A 9 -16.29 3.74 -0.25
CA GLY A 9 -16.30 2.60 0.68
C GLY A 9 -14.99 1.82 0.77
N GLY A 10 -13.87 2.41 0.35
CA GLY A 10 -12.55 1.85 0.62
C GLY A 10 -12.15 1.96 2.08
N ILE A 11 -11.00 1.35 2.48
CA ILE A 11 -10.60 1.27 3.90
C ILE A 11 -10.47 2.63 4.59
N ALA A 12 -10.15 3.71 3.86
CA ALA A 12 -10.11 5.05 4.43
C ALA A 12 -11.51 5.56 4.80
N GLY A 13 -12.48 5.39 3.91
CA GLY A 13 -13.88 5.75 4.17
C GLY A 13 -14.52 4.89 5.25
N LEU A 14 -14.25 3.59 5.23
CA LEU A 14 -14.70 2.65 6.28
C LEU A 14 -14.13 3.02 7.65
N ALA A 15 -12.85 3.37 7.73
CA ALA A 15 -12.23 3.82 8.97
C ALA A 15 -12.83 5.15 9.47
N ALA A 16 -13.13 6.08 8.55
CA ALA A 16 -13.81 7.32 8.88
C ALA A 16 -15.22 7.06 9.42
N ALA A 17 -16.00 6.22 8.75
CA ALA A 17 -17.35 5.85 9.20
C ALA A 17 -17.31 5.16 10.57
N TYR A 18 -16.40 4.24 10.80
CA TYR A 18 -16.24 3.57 12.09
C TYR A 18 -15.84 4.54 13.21
N ARG A 19 -14.96 5.50 12.91
CA ARG A 19 -14.60 6.55 13.87
C ARG A 19 -15.80 7.40 14.26
N ILE A 20 -16.69 7.74 13.30
CA ILE A 20 -17.95 8.45 13.54
C ILE A 20 -18.90 7.57 14.33
N GLN A 21 -19.05 6.28 13.99
CA GLN A 21 -19.85 5.31 14.75
C GLN A 21 -19.51 5.33 16.24
N ARG A 22 -18.23 5.36 16.56
CA ARG A 22 -17.78 5.40 17.96
C ARG A 22 -18.23 6.67 18.69
N GLU A 23 -18.26 7.81 18.02
CA GLU A 23 -18.81 9.06 18.60
C GLU A 23 -20.32 8.99 18.77
N ILE A 24 -21.05 8.42 17.80
CA ILE A 24 -22.51 8.19 17.91
C ILE A 24 -22.78 7.29 19.12
N SER A 25 -22.06 6.19 19.26
CA SER A 25 -22.17 5.27 20.40
C SER A 25 -21.82 5.93 21.75
N ALA A 26 -20.99 6.98 21.74
CA ALA A 26 -20.67 7.80 22.91
C ALA A 26 -21.70 8.91 23.19
N GLY A 27 -22.81 8.96 22.42
CA GLY A 27 -23.92 9.89 22.61
C GLY A 27 -23.83 11.18 21.79
N ALA A 28 -22.91 11.28 20.83
CA ALA A 28 -22.86 12.44 19.94
C ALA A 28 -24.13 12.48 19.04
N PRO A 29 -24.79 13.64 18.86
CA PRO A 29 -25.99 13.77 18.05
C PRO A 29 -25.65 13.85 16.55
N LEU A 30 -25.03 12.82 16.02
CA LEU A 30 -24.59 12.70 14.65
C LEU A 30 -25.37 11.60 13.90
N GLU A 31 -25.55 11.81 12.60
CA GLU A 31 -25.97 10.80 11.63
C GLU A 31 -24.84 10.63 10.60
N CYS A 32 -24.65 9.42 10.11
CA CYS A 32 -23.63 9.17 9.08
C CYS A 32 -24.13 8.19 8.02
N SER A 33 -23.92 8.55 6.76
CA SER A 33 -24.09 7.66 5.60
C SER A 33 -22.76 7.47 4.90
N LEU A 34 -22.49 6.24 4.44
CA LEU A 34 -21.33 5.93 3.60
C LEU A 34 -21.84 5.44 2.24
N LEU A 35 -21.47 6.20 1.19
CA LEU A 35 -21.87 5.95 -0.20
C LEU A 35 -20.72 5.32 -0.97
N GLU A 36 -20.95 4.14 -1.57
CA GLU A 36 -19.98 3.44 -2.41
C GLU A 36 -20.56 3.26 -3.82
N GLY A 37 -19.80 3.69 -4.84
CA GLY A 37 -20.22 3.60 -6.24
C GLY A 37 -20.14 2.21 -6.87
N GLY A 38 -19.46 1.25 -6.23
CA GLY A 38 -19.41 -0.15 -6.61
C GLY A 38 -20.40 -1.01 -5.81
N ASP A 39 -20.49 -2.29 -6.19
CA ASP A 39 -21.44 -3.23 -5.55
C ASP A 39 -20.95 -3.74 -4.19
N GLN A 40 -19.66 -3.53 -3.86
CA GLN A 40 -19.03 -4.04 -2.64
C GLN A 40 -18.19 -2.98 -1.95
N PHE A 41 -18.19 -3.01 -0.61
CA PHE A 41 -17.29 -2.22 0.23
C PHE A 41 -15.90 -2.86 0.30
N GLY A 42 -14.89 -2.06 0.70
CA GLY A 42 -13.50 -2.48 0.85
C GLY A 42 -12.57 -1.86 -0.20
N GLY A 43 -13.10 -1.46 -1.35
CA GLY A 43 -12.33 -0.90 -2.46
C GLY A 43 -11.27 -1.90 -2.95
N LYS A 44 -9.97 -1.63 -2.67
CA LYS A 44 -8.89 -2.54 -3.05
C LYS A 44 -8.74 -3.75 -2.14
N ILE A 45 -9.31 -3.72 -0.94
CA ILE A 45 -9.31 -4.85 -0.01
C ILE A 45 -10.51 -5.72 -0.37
N ALA A 46 -10.23 -6.84 -1.00
CA ALA A 46 -11.22 -7.86 -1.34
C ALA A 46 -10.56 -9.24 -1.25
N THR A 47 -11.18 -10.14 -0.51
CA THR A 47 -10.73 -11.51 -0.31
C THR A 47 -11.75 -12.47 -0.90
N GLU A 48 -11.28 -13.41 -1.68
CA GLU A 48 -12.06 -14.54 -2.16
C GLU A 48 -11.71 -15.79 -1.34
N ARG A 49 -12.74 -16.48 -0.84
CA ARG A 49 -12.58 -17.72 -0.08
C ARG A 49 -13.26 -18.85 -0.85
N SER A 50 -12.51 -19.85 -1.30
CA SER A 50 -13.03 -20.99 -2.08
C SER A 50 -12.18 -22.22 -1.82
N ASP A 51 -12.81 -23.33 -1.55
CA ASP A 51 -12.19 -24.67 -1.41
C ASP A 51 -11.00 -24.69 -0.43
N GLY A 52 -11.08 -23.93 0.66
CA GLY A 52 -10.02 -23.80 1.66
C GLY A 52 -8.89 -22.83 1.28
N PHE A 53 -8.94 -22.23 0.09
CA PHE A 53 -8.02 -21.17 -0.29
C PHE A 53 -8.53 -19.80 0.15
N VAL A 54 -7.60 -18.94 0.59
CA VAL A 54 -7.86 -17.54 0.92
C VAL A 54 -7.04 -16.66 -0.03
N ILE A 55 -7.72 -16.06 -1.00
CA ILE A 55 -7.12 -15.37 -2.15
C ILE A 55 -7.40 -13.87 -2.04
N GLU A 56 -6.35 -13.07 -1.91
CA GLU A 56 -6.47 -11.62 -1.93
C GLU A 56 -6.54 -11.09 -3.37
N ARG A 57 -7.50 -10.24 -3.66
CA ARG A 57 -7.62 -9.59 -4.97
C ARG A 57 -6.74 -8.33 -5.07
N GLY A 58 -6.49 -7.67 -3.93
CA GLY A 58 -5.67 -6.46 -3.79
C GLY A 58 -4.42 -6.68 -2.90
N PRO A 59 -4.20 -5.88 -1.84
CA PRO A 59 -3.09 -6.10 -0.91
C PRO A 59 -3.25 -7.44 -0.17
N ASP A 60 -2.12 -8.08 0.17
CA ASP A 60 -2.11 -9.37 0.91
C ASP A 60 -1.78 -9.19 2.40
N SER A 61 -1.22 -8.07 2.76
CA SER A 61 -0.72 -7.79 4.10
C SER A 61 -0.50 -6.29 4.32
N PHE A 62 -0.27 -5.91 5.57
CA PHE A 62 0.09 -4.55 5.96
C PHE A 62 1.30 -4.55 6.91
N ILE A 63 2.00 -3.42 7.00
CA ILE A 63 3.16 -3.28 7.89
C ILE A 63 2.73 -3.01 9.33
N SER A 64 3.33 -3.75 10.29
CA SER A 64 3.04 -3.63 11.72
C SER A 64 3.67 -2.38 12.37
N GLN A 65 4.70 -1.79 11.74
CA GLN A 65 5.40 -0.62 12.26
C GLN A 65 4.50 0.63 12.35
N LYS A 66 3.41 0.68 11.56
CA LYS A 66 2.37 1.71 11.62
C LYS A 66 1.15 1.13 12.35
N PRO A 67 0.83 1.59 13.56
CA PRO A 67 -0.09 0.87 14.46
C PRO A 67 -1.58 0.96 14.08
N ALA A 68 -1.98 1.82 13.14
CA ALA A 68 -3.38 2.11 12.88
C ALA A 68 -4.21 0.89 12.48
N ALA A 69 -3.66 -0.03 11.66
CA ALA A 69 -4.37 -1.24 11.25
C ALA A 69 -4.51 -2.24 12.42
N ILE A 70 -3.46 -2.43 13.23
CA ILE A 70 -3.51 -3.29 14.42
C ILE A 70 -4.53 -2.74 15.41
N ARG A 71 -4.49 -1.42 15.69
CA ARG A 71 -5.47 -0.77 16.59
C ARG A 71 -6.90 -0.92 16.08
N LEU A 72 -7.11 -0.82 14.77
CA LEU A 72 -8.42 -1.06 14.20
C LEU A 72 -8.89 -2.51 14.45
N CYS A 73 -8.03 -3.51 14.23
CA CYS A 73 -8.34 -4.91 14.55
C CYS A 73 -8.66 -5.12 16.04
N GLU A 74 -7.91 -4.48 16.94
CA GLU A 74 -8.17 -4.50 18.39
C GLU A 74 -9.55 -3.91 18.72
N GLN A 75 -9.89 -2.76 18.15
CA GLN A 75 -11.16 -2.08 18.37
C GLN A 75 -12.35 -2.86 17.80
N LEU A 76 -12.15 -3.57 16.69
CA LEU A 76 -13.15 -4.43 16.06
C LEU A 76 -13.34 -5.77 16.77
N GLY A 77 -12.39 -6.15 17.65
CA GLY A 77 -12.39 -7.45 18.35
C GLY A 77 -11.95 -8.62 17.49
N ILE A 78 -11.07 -8.37 16.49
CA ILE A 78 -10.50 -9.39 15.60
C ILE A 78 -8.96 -9.45 15.71
N ALA A 79 -8.39 -8.95 16.79
CA ALA A 79 -6.93 -8.93 16.97
C ALA A 79 -6.31 -10.33 17.09
N ASP A 80 -7.06 -11.30 17.58
CA ASP A 80 -6.70 -12.72 17.68
C ASP A 80 -6.64 -13.42 16.31
N HIS A 81 -7.23 -12.82 15.27
CA HIS A 81 -7.13 -13.28 13.88
C HIS A 81 -5.89 -12.72 13.16
N LEU A 82 -5.11 -11.86 13.80
CA LEU A 82 -3.88 -11.33 13.21
C LEU A 82 -2.82 -12.42 13.08
N VAL A 83 -2.32 -12.61 11.86
CA VAL A 83 -1.29 -13.61 11.52
C VAL A 83 -0.05 -12.92 10.95
N GLY A 84 1.11 -13.27 11.47
CA GLY A 84 2.40 -12.82 10.95
C GLY A 84 2.89 -13.68 9.80
N THR A 85 3.99 -13.22 9.17
CA THR A 85 4.70 -14.02 8.17
C THR A 85 5.38 -15.22 8.82
N ASN A 86 5.52 -16.31 8.06
CA ASN A 86 6.19 -17.52 8.50
C ASN A 86 7.65 -17.25 8.93
N PRO A 87 8.03 -17.48 10.18
CA PRO A 87 9.40 -17.22 10.65
C PRO A 87 10.43 -18.25 10.15
N GLU A 88 9.99 -19.42 9.67
CA GLU A 88 10.87 -20.50 9.23
C GLU A 88 11.51 -20.22 7.87
N THR A 89 10.82 -19.42 7.02
CA THR A 89 11.25 -19.14 5.65
C THR A 89 11.29 -17.63 5.36
N PRO A 90 12.08 -16.82 6.09
CA PRO A 90 12.03 -15.36 5.99
C PRO A 90 12.75 -14.80 4.75
N SER A 91 13.30 -15.64 3.87
CA SER A 91 14.13 -15.23 2.75
C SER A 91 13.30 -14.58 1.62
N THR A 92 13.86 -13.57 1.01
CA THR A 92 13.37 -12.96 -0.24
C THR A 92 14.48 -13.05 -1.28
N TYR A 93 14.10 -13.31 -2.52
CA TYR A 93 15.06 -13.48 -3.62
C TYR A 93 14.98 -12.32 -4.61
N VAL A 94 16.06 -12.11 -5.34
CA VAL A 94 16.11 -11.24 -6.53
C VAL A 94 16.49 -12.13 -7.71
N TYR A 95 15.71 -12.09 -8.78
CA TYR A 95 16.08 -12.76 -10.03
C TYR A 95 17.12 -11.92 -10.75
N THR A 96 18.31 -12.47 -10.97
CA THR A 96 19.38 -11.75 -11.68
C THR A 96 20.35 -12.72 -12.31
N GLY A 97 20.72 -12.45 -13.55
CA GLY A 97 21.66 -13.31 -14.30
C GLY A 97 21.16 -14.73 -14.48
N GLY A 98 19.87 -14.92 -14.74
CA GLY A 98 19.25 -16.22 -15.00
C GLY A 98 19.01 -17.10 -13.75
N ARG A 99 19.13 -16.55 -12.52
CA ARG A 99 18.95 -17.32 -11.27
C ARG A 99 18.34 -16.48 -10.15
N LEU A 100 17.73 -17.15 -9.19
CA LEU A 100 17.27 -16.57 -7.94
C LEU A 100 18.48 -16.43 -6.98
N VAL A 101 18.74 -15.20 -6.55
CA VAL A 101 19.80 -14.87 -5.59
C VAL A 101 19.17 -14.38 -4.31
N THR A 102 19.48 -15.01 -3.19
CA THR A 102 18.95 -14.62 -1.87
C THR A 102 19.38 -13.19 -1.53
N MET A 103 18.44 -12.38 -1.09
CA MET A 103 18.73 -11.06 -0.56
C MET A 103 19.54 -11.20 0.75
N PRO A 104 20.64 -10.47 0.90
CA PRO A 104 21.50 -10.66 2.07
C PRO A 104 20.78 -10.26 3.36
N ASP A 105 20.98 -11.07 4.39
CA ASP A 105 20.52 -10.77 5.74
C ASP A 105 21.01 -9.41 6.23
N GLY A 106 20.12 -8.70 6.94
CA GLY A 106 20.43 -7.38 7.48
C GLY A 106 20.38 -6.26 6.46
N LEU A 107 19.77 -6.51 5.30
CA LEU A 107 19.39 -5.44 4.39
C LEU A 107 18.05 -4.84 4.90
N SER A 108 18.12 -3.67 5.49
CA SER A 108 16.91 -2.95 5.89
C SER A 108 16.51 -1.99 4.77
N LEU A 109 15.44 -2.35 4.03
CA LEU A 109 14.95 -1.68 2.83
C LEU A 109 16.01 -1.57 1.71
N MET A 110 17.06 -0.80 1.86
CA MET A 110 18.14 -0.62 0.87
C MET A 110 19.52 -0.49 1.53
N ILE A 111 19.60 -0.57 2.85
CA ILE A 111 20.81 -0.22 3.58
C ILE A 111 21.36 -1.45 4.30
N PRO A 112 22.62 -1.83 4.06
CA PRO A 112 23.24 -2.94 4.76
C PRO A 112 23.44 -2.58 6.23
N THR A 113 22.84 -3.38 7.12
CA THR A 113 23.00 -3.29 8.58
C THR A 113 23.91 -4.37 9.15
N LYS A 114 24.25 -5.37 8.34
CA LYS A 114 25.22 -6.44 8.62
C LYS A 114 26.27 -6.46 7.52
N PHE A 115 27.52 -6.18 7.83
CA PHE A 115 28.61 -6.07 6.86
C PHE A 115 29.00 -7.39 6.19
N LEU A 116 29.10 -8.48 6.96
CA LEU A 116 29.60 -9.76 6.44
C LEU A 116 28.64 -10.38 5.41
N PRO A 117 27.33 -10.53 5.65
CA PRO A 117 26.41 -11.02 4.63
C PRO A 117 26.39 -10.13 3.38
N PHE A 118 26.49 -8.80 3.56
CA PHE A 118 26.58 -7.87 2.44
C PHE A 118 27.88 -8.02 1.63
N ALA A 119 29.01 -8.20 2.28
CA ALA A 119 30.29 -8.39 1.60
C ALA A 119 30.33 -9.69 0.79
N LEU A 120 29.70 -10.75 1.28
CA LEU A 120 29.71 -12.08 0.66
C LEU A 120 28.61 -12.30 -0.39
N THR A 121 27.55 -11.47 -0.42
CA THR A 121 26.46 -11.67 -1.39
C THR A 121 26.94 -11.58 -2.83
N PRO A 122 26.49 -12.49 -3.72
CA PRO A 122 26.76 -12.41 -5.15
C PRO A 122 25.84 -11.41 -5.89
N LEU A 123 24.89 -10.77 -5.19
CA LEU A 123 23.93 -9.84 -5.78
C LEU A 123 24.61 -8.62 -6.40
N PHE A 124 25.69 -8.12 -5.75
CA PHE A 124 26.42 -6.94 -6.20
C PHE A 124 27.86 -7.29 -6.62
N SER A 125 28.33 -6.59 -7.64
CA SER A 125 29.73 -6.63 -8.03
C SER A 125 30.64 -6.02 -6.94
N LEU A 126 31.92 -6.33 -6.98
CA LEU A 126 32.88 -5.72 -6.05
C LEU A 126 32.90 -4.19 -6.18
N SER A 127 32.88 -3.68 -7.43
CA SER A 127 32.82 -2.24 -7.70
C SER A 127 31.52 -1.61 -7.16
N GLY A 128 30.37 -2.30 -7.28
CA GLY A 128 29.10 -1.88 -6.71
C GLY A 128 29.16 -1.80 -5.19
N LYS A 129 29.72 -2.80 -4.51
CA LYS A 129 29.89 -2.80 -3.05
C LYS A 129 30.77 -1.65 -2.58
N ILE A 130 31.90 -1.40 -3.27
CA ILE A 130 32.78 -0.26 -2.99
C ILE A 130 32.02 1.05 -3.21
N ARG A 131 31.28 1.19 -4.33
CA ARG A 131 30.47 2.39 -4.61
C ARG A 131 29.41 2.63 -3.52
N MET A 132 28.76 1.61 -3.01
CA MET A 132 27.79 1.72 -1.90
C MET A 132 28.49 2.17 -0.61
N ALA A 133 29.70 1.70 -0.32
CA ALA A 133 30.47 2.11 0.85
C ALA A 133 30.86 3.60 0.81
N PHE A 134 30.98 4.21 -0.37
CA PHE A 134 31.21 5.65 -0.51
C PHE A 134 30.11 6.53 0.09
N ASP A 135 28.92 5.97 0.43
CA ASP A 135 27.91 6.69 1.21
C ASP A 135 28.48 7.32 2.49
N LEU A 136 29.49 6.69 3.07
CA LEU A 136 30.18 7.22 4.26
C LEU A 136 30.91 8.56 3.99
N LEU A 137 31.28 8.84 2.76
CA LEU A 137 32.08 10.00 2.37
C LEU A 137 31.26 11.09 1.66
N ILE A 138 30.17 10.72 1.01
CA ILE A 138 29.32 11.64 0.24
C ILE A 138 28.66 12.65 1.19
N PRO A 139 28.76 13.98 0.92
CA PRO A 139 28.09 14.99 1.73
C PRO A 139 26.57 14.86 1.65
N LYS A 140 25.87 15.35 2.68
CA LYS A 140 24.41 15.47 2.62
C LYS A 140 24.00 16.49 1.56
N LYS A 141 22.80 16.33 1.01
CA LYS A 141 22.19 17.30 0.11
C LYS A 141 21.96 18.62 0.85
N VAL A 142 22.32 19.74 0.21
CA VAL A 142 22.25 21.08 0.80
C VAL A 142 20.87 21.70 0.61
N ASP A 143 20.32 21.58 -0.59
CA ASP A 143 18.99 22.12 -0.91
C ASP A 143 17.87 21.25 -0.34
N GLU A 144 16.72 21.87 -0.11
CA GLU A 144 15.52 21.21 0.43
C GLU A 144 14.54 20.73 -0.64
N ASN A 145 14.92 20.81 -1.92
CA ASN A 145 14.06 20.36 -2.99
C ASN A 145 13.88 18.86 -2.93
N ASP A 146 12.67 18.41 -3.21
CA ASP A 146 12.36 17.00 -3.37
C ASP A 146 13.16 16.43 -4.56
N GLU A 147 13.43 15.14 -4.52
CA GLU A 147 14.14 14.43 -5.59
C GLU A 147 13.52 13.06 -5.83
N SER A 148 13.82 12.48 -6.99
CA SER A 148 13.34 11.14 -7.30
C SER A 148 14.11 10.09 -6.48
N LEU A 149 13.46 8.95 -6.25
CA LEU A 149 14.09 7.78 -5.62
C LEU A 149 15.36 7.37 -6.37
N ALA A 150 15.31 7.36 -7.72
CA ALA A 150 16.46 7.02 -8.54
C ALA A 150 17.62 8.00 -8.36
N SER A 151 17.35 9.31 -8.36
CA SER A 151 18.36 10.34 -8.10
C SER A 151 19.01 10.15 -6.72
N PHE A 152 18.19 9.98 -5.70
CA PHE A 152 18.65 9.76 -4.32
C PHE A 152 19.53 8.51 -4.21
N VAL A 153 19.07 7.36 -4.75
CA VAL A 153 19.81 6.10 -4.65
C VAL A 153 21.10 6.14 -5.48
N ARG A 154 21.07 6.67 -6.70
CA ARG A 154 22.29 6.85 -7.50
C ARG A 154 23.33 7.69 -6.78
N ARG A 155 22.91 8.80 -6.21
CA ARG A 155 23.78 9.72 -5.50
C ARG A 155 24.39 9.07 -4.26
N ARG A 156 23.60 8.35 -3.47
CA ARG A 156 24.04 7.73 -2.21
C ARG A 156 24.72 6.37 -2.40
N MET A 157 24.08 5.48 -3.14
CA MET A 157 24.45 4.05 -3.20
C MET A 157 24.96 3.60 -4.58
N GLY A 158 24.72 4.37 -5.63
CA GLY A 158 25.15 4.06 -7.00
C GLY A 158 24.11 3.32 -7.84
N GLU A 159 24.42 3.18 -9.13
CA GLU A 159 23.49 2.65 -10.15
C GLU A 159 23.16 1.17 -9.93
N GLU A 160 24.11 0.35 -9.53
CA GLU A 160 23.88 -1.08 -9.32
C GLU A 160 22.92 -1.33 -8.15
N ALA A 161 23.00 -0.51 -7.08
CA ALA A 161 22.06 -0.55 -5.96
C ALA A 161 20.64 -0.14 -6.40
N LEU A 162 20.52 0.85 -7.29
CA LEU A 162 19.24 1.23 -7.87
C LEU A 162 18.62 0.07 -8.64
N ARG A 163 19.32 -0.47 -9.63
CA ARG A 163 18.78 -1.47 -10.56
C ARG A 163 18.49 -2.81 -9.91
N LYS A 164 19.38 -3.31 -9.05
CA LYS A 164 19.27 -4.67 -8.49
C LYS A 164 18.52 -4.75 -7.17
N MET A 165 18.26 -3.60 -6.52
CA MET A 165 17.66 -3.59 -5.19
C MET A 165 16.53 -2.57 -5.07
N ALA A 166 16.80 -1.27 -5.22
CA ALA A 166 15.81 -0.25 -4.96
C ALA A 166 14.65 -0.32 -5.96
N GLU A 167 14.91 -0.42 -7.25
CA GLU A 167 13.90 -0.52 -8.29
C GLU A 167 13.00 -1.75 -8.08
N PRO A 168 13.49 -3.00 -8.05
CA PRO A 168 12.60 -4.14 -7.95
C PRO A 168 11.86 -4.23 -6.63
N MET A 169 12.48 -3.83 -5.51
CA MET A 169 11.81 -3.85 -4.21
C MET A 169 10.73 -2.77 -4.10
N LEU A 170 11.04 -1.55 -4.50
CA LEU A 170 10.17 -0.40 -4.29
C LEU A 170 9.17 -0.23 -5.42
N ALA A 171 9.54 -0.57 -6.66
CA ALA A 171 8.61 -0.67 -7.77
C ALA A 171 7.57 -1.77 -7.52
N GLY A 172 7.96 -2.91 -6.94
CA GLY A 172 7.04 -3.98 -6.55
C GLY A 172 6.00 -3.54 -5.51
N ILE A 173 6.40 -2.73 -4.52
CA ILE A 173 5.50 -2.22 -3.48
C ILE A 173 4.59 -1.12 -4.00
N TYR A 174 5.13 -0.16 -4.77
CA TYR A 174 4.41 1.04 -5.23
C TYR A 174 3.94 0.94 -6.68
N ALA A 175 4.37 -0.06 -7.43
CA ALA A 175 4.16 -0.19 -8.87
C ALA A 175 4.60 1.09 -9.63
N SER A 176 5.65 1.77 -9.15
CA SER A 176 6.07 3.10 -9.58
C SER A 176 7.38 3.08 -10.35
N ASP A 177 7.60 4.10 -11.17
CA ASP A 177 8.89 4.39 -11.80
C ASP A 177 9.78 5.14 -10.80
N PRO A 178 10.95 4.58 -10.40
CA PRO A 178 11.88 5.23 -9.49
C PRO A 178 12.39 6.59 -9.99
N GLU A 179 12.41 6.81 -11.30
CA GLU A 179 12.86 8.08 -11.91
C GLU A 179 11.92 9.25 -11.61
N THR A 180 10.65 8.97 -11.42
CA THR A 180 9.63 10.00 -11.15
C THR A 180 9.12 9.99 -9.73
N MET A 181 9.32 8.90 -8.98
CA MET A 181 8.82 8.68 -7.63
C MET A 181 9.53 9.57 -6.62
N SER A 182 8.81 10.36 -5.85
CA SER A 182 9.33 11.22 -4.77
C SER A 182 9.89 10.40 -3.61
N ILE A 183 11.15 10.57 -3.27
CA ILE A 183 11.75 9.97 -2.08
C ILE A 183 11.17 10.59 -0.80
N GLY A 184 10.94 11.91 -0.80
CA GLY A 184 10.41 12.63 0.36
C GLY A 184 8.99 12.23 0.72
N SER A 185 8.14 11.94 -0.27
CA SER A 185 6.74 11.56 -0.05
C SER A 185 6.56 10.06 0.25
N THR A 186 7.50 9.21 -0.19
CA THR A 186 7.38 7.74 -0.05
C THR A 186 8.23 7.18 1.08
N PHE A 187 9.46 7.67 1.22
CA PHE A 187 10.42 7.22 2.23
C PHE A 187 11.11 8.40 2.96
N PRO A 188 10.34 9.27 3.62
CA PRO A 188 10.88 10.46 4.30
C PRO A 188 11.98 10.10 5.29
N MET A 189 11.92 8.90 5.86
CA MET A 189 12.92 8.37 6.78
C MET A 189 14.35 8.39 6.20
N PHE A 190 14.53 8.16 4.88
CA PHE A 190 15.86 8.19 4.27
C PHE A 190 16.38 9.61 4.14
N VAL A 191 15.51 10.54 3.76
CA VAL A 191 15.86 11.97 3.68
C VAL A 191 16.22 12.52 5.07
N GLU A 192 15.44 12.21 6.09
CA GLU A 192 15.72 12.57 7.49
C GLU A 192 17.03 11.96 7.98
N THR A 193 17.29 10.69 7.62
CA THR A 193 18.52 9.98 7.99
C THR A 193 19.74 10.66 7.36
N GLU A 194 19.68 11.01 6.08
CA GLU A 194 20.74 11.78 5.41
C GLU A 194 20.94 13.15 6.07
N ARG A 195 19.88 13.89 6.33
CA ARG A 195 19.97 15.22 6.97
C ARG A 195 20.64 15.15 8.34
N LYS A 196 20.28 14.16 9.16
CA LYS A 196 20.74 14.00 10.54
C LYS A 196 22.14 13.40 10.64
N TYR A 197 22.43 12.38 9.86
CA TYR A 197 23.66 11.58 10.01
C TYR A 197 24.63 11.75 8.82
N ARG A 198 24.29 12.53 7.81
CA ARG A 198 25.04 12.71 6.56
C ARG A 198 25.11 11.44 5.69
N SER A 199 25.02 10.27 6.27
CA SER A 199 25.18 8.95 5.65
C SER A 199 24.03 8.05 6.05
N LEU A 200 23.51 7.28 5.11
CA LEU A 200 22.47 6.28 5.38
C LEU A 200 23.03 5.13 6.23
N ILE A 201 24.26 4.70 5.95
CA ILE A 201 24.96 3.64 6.70
C ILE A 201 25.12 4.07 8.16
N LEU A 202 25.65 5.28 8.42
CA LEU A 202 25.84 5.78 9.79
C LEU A 202 24.49 5.93 10.51
N GLY A 203 23.48 6.44 9.83
CA GLY A 203 22.15 6.58 10.41
C GLY A 203 21.51 5.26 10.80
N MET A 204 21.65 4.22 9.97
CA MET A 204 21.13 2.88 10.30
C MET A 204 21.90 2.23 11.45
N LEU A 205 23.22 2.39 11.51
CA LEU A 205 24.02 1.92 12.65
C LEU A 205 23.60 2.63 13.95
N ALA A 206 23.36 3.94 13.91
CA ALA A 206 22.89 4.69 15.05
C ALA A 206 21.49 4.22 15.52
N ARG A 207 20.56 3.99 14.59
CA ARG A 207 19.24 3.43 14.89
C ARG A 207 19.32 2.04 15.50
N LYS A 208 20.17 1.16 14.94
CA LYS A 208 20.39 -0.19 15.48
C LYS A 208 20.91 -0.13 16.90
N LYS A 209 21.90 0.74 17.17
CA LYS A 209 22.43 0.97 18.55
C LYS A 209 21.33 1.45 19.50
N ALA A 210 20.51 2.41 19.06
CA ALA A 210 19.40 2.92 19.86
C ALA A 210 18.33 1.85 20.14
N MET A 211 18.03 0.98 19.17
CA MET A 211 17.13 -0.16 19.34
C MET A 211 17.64 -1.16 20.39
N LEU A 212 18.92 -1.49 20.34
CA LEU A 212 19.56 -2.39 21.33
C LEU A 212 19.53 -1.82 22.74
N LEU A 213 19.78 -0.52 22.90
CA LEU A 213 19.73 0.17 24.20
C LEU A 213 18.31 0.26 24.76
N ASN A 214 17.29 0.29 23.93
CA ASN A 214 15.88 0.38 24.31
C ASN A 214 15.16 -0.96 24.28
N ALA A 215 15.82 -2.07 23.97
CA ALA A 215 15.21 -3.41 23.86
C ALA A 215 14.48 -3.82 25.15
N ASN A 216 15.02 -3.45 26.32
CA ASN A 216 14.41 -3.75 27.63
C ASN A 216 13.20 -2.86 27.99
N LYS A 217 12.88 -1.84 27.18
CA LYS A 217 11.78 -0.90 27.44
C LYS A 217 10.57 -1.07 26.52
N ARG A 218 10.63 -1.96 25.54
CA ARG A 218 9.50 -2.22 24.65
C ARG A 218 8.65 -3.35 25.23
N PRO A 219 7.30 -3.18 25.31
CA PRO A 219 6.42 -4.32 25.48
C PRO A 219 6.69 -5.27 24.31
N ALA A 220 6.80 -6.55 24.59
CA ALA A 220 7.04 -7.61 23.63
C ALA A 220 5.79 -7.84 22.75
N ASN A 221 5.43 -6.89 21.93
CA ASN A 221 4.49 -7.14 20.83
C ASN A 221 5.29 -7.85 19.73
N ASN A 222 5.22 -9.17 19.71
CA ASN A 222 5.89 -10.05 18.76
C ASN A 222 5.25 -10.05 17.36
N TYR A 223 4.79 -8.89 16.87
CA TYR A 223 4.28 -8.78 15.51
C TYR A 223 5.42 -8.88 14.50
N SER A 224 5.27 -9.72 13.48
CA SER A 224 6.18 -9.74 12.34
C SER A 224 6.06 -8.42 11.55
N LEU A 225 7.04 -8.12 10.68
CA LEU A 225 7.04 -6.89 9.89
C LEU A 225 5.76 -6.74 9.05
N PHE A 226 5.30 -7.84 8.46
CA PHE A 226 4.05 -7.90 7.72
C PHE A 226 3.04 -8.74 8.48
N MET A 227 1.83 -8.23 8.58
CA MET A 227 0.68 -8.86 9.22
C MET A 227 -0.47 -8.99 8.22
N THR A 228 -1.27 -10.01 8.40
CA THR A 228 -2.51 -10.24 7.67
C THR A 228 -3.59 -10.74 8.64
N LEU A 229 -4.78 -11.04 8.13
CA LEU A 229 -5.85 -11.69 8.90
C LEU A 229 -6.02 -13.13 8.43
N LYS A 230 -6.43 -14.01 9.34
CA LYS A 230 -6.57 -15.45 9.11
C LYS A 230 -7.47 -15.74 7.92
N ASP A 231 -8.62 -15.11 7.85
CA ASP A 231 -9.60 -15.30 6.79
C ASP A 231 -9.48 -14.25 5.66
N GLY A 232 -8.32 -13.56 5.60
CA GLY A 232 -8.02 -12.54 4.60
C GLY A 232 -8.34 -11.13 5.06
N LEU A 233 -7.78 -10.14 4.38
CA LEU A 233 -7.96 -8.73 4.74
C LEU A 233 -9.42 -8.25 4.59
N GLY A 234 -10.24 -8.93 3.79
CA GLY A 234 -11.68 -8.69 3.68
C GLY A 234 -12.41 -8.79 5.01
N GLU A 235 -11.92 -9.60 5.95
CA GLU A 235 -12.44 -9.71 7.30
C GLU A 235 -12.45 -8.36 8.06
N MET A 236 -11.44 -7.52 7.83
CA MET A 236 -11.41 -6.16 8.39
C MET A 236 -12.59 -5.31 7.88
N VAL A 237 -12.91 -5.42 6.60
CA VAL A 237 -14.05 -4.72 5.96
C VAL A 237 -15.37 -5.20 6.56
N GLU A 238 -15.56 -6.51 6.61
CA GLU A 238 -16.76 -7.15 7.18
C GLU A 238 -16.95 -6.76 8.66
N ALA A 239 -15.87 -6.75 9.44
CA ALA A 239 -15.90 -6.38 10.84
C ALA A 239 -16.25 -4.89 11.06
N VAL A 240 -15.74 -3.98 10.23
CA VAL A 240 -16.12 -2.55 10.29
C VAL A 240 -17.60 -2.38 10.05
N ILE A 241 -18.15 -2.99 9.00
CA ILE A 241 -19.60 -2.90 8.69
C ILE A 241 -20.42 -3.46 9.84
N LYS A 242 -20.07 -4.65 10.32
CA LYS A 242 -20.78 -5.32 11.45
C LYS A 242 -20.76 -4.49 12.74
N LYS A 243 -19.67 -3.76 13.01
CA LYS A 243 -19.49 -2.94 14.22
C LYS A 243 -19.97 -1.50 14.09
N SER A 244 -20.62 -1.18 12.97
CA SER A 244 -21.15 0.16 12.69
C SER A 244 -22.66 0.14 12.40
N PRO A 245 -23.51 -0.29 13.37
CA PRO A 245 -24.94 -0.47 13.15
C PRO A 245 -25.71 0.84 12.91
N ASP A 246 -25.18 1.98 13.37
CA ASP A 246 -25.82 3.29 13.22
C ASP A 246 -25.38 4.03 11.94
N ILE A 247 -24.48 3.42 11.14
CA ILE A 247 -24.04 3.96 9.85
C ILE A 247 -24.94 3.40 8.74
N GLN A 248 -25.44 4.28 7.88
CA GLN A 248 -26.16 3.89 6.67
C GLN A 248 -25.15 3.55 5.56
N PHE A 249 -24.97 2.27 5.25
CA PHE A 249 -24.12 1.79 4.18
C PHE A 249 -24.91 1.62 2.90
N GLU A 250 -24.55 2.36 1.83
CA GLU A 250 -25.20 2.32 0.52
C GLU A 250 -24.20 1.92 -0.56
N SER A 251 -24.28 0.69 -1.07
CA SER A 251 -23.51 0.22 -2.25
C SER A 251 -24.29 0.49 -3.53
N GLY A 252 -23.60 0.61 -4.67
CA GLY A 252 -24.18 1.03 -5.95
C GLY A 252 -24.57 2.53 -5.98
N ALA A 253 -24.31 3.27 -4.90
CA ALA A 253 -24.62 4.68 -4.75
C ALA A 253 -23.50 5.55 -5.34
N ARG A 254 -23.42 5.58 -6.65
CA ARG A 254 -22.40 6.37 -7.36
C ARG A 254 -22.74 7.86 -7.31
N VAL A 255 -21.86 8.63 -6.69
CA VAL A 255 -22.01 10.08 -6.61
C VAL A 255 -21.61 10.71 -7.95
N GLU A 256 -22.53 11.46 -8.54
CA GLU A 256 -22.34 12.21 -9.78
C GLU A 256 -21.67 13.56 -9.52
N SER A 257 -22.21 14.31 -8.56
CA SER A 257 -21.74 15.65 -8.23
C SER A 257 -21.95 16.01 -6.76
N ILE A 258 -21.20 17.00 -6.29
CA ILE A 258 -21.43 17.68 -5.01
C ILE A 258 -21.60 19.18 -5.27
N SER A 259 -22.40 19.82 -4.43
CA SER A 259 -22.62 21.26 -4.43
C SER A 259 -22.82 21.77 -3.02
N GLY A 260 -22.80 23.08 -2.85
CA GLY A 260 -22.97 23.69 -1.53
C GLY A 260 -21.71 24.37 -1.01
N LYS A 261 -21.77 24.85 0.22
CA LYS A 261 -20.67 25.52 0.92
C LYS A 261 -20.96 25.59 2.42
N GLU A 262 -19.93 25.86 3.23
CA GLU A 262 -20.05 26.23 4.63
C GLU A 262 -20.93 25.29 5.47
N GLY A 263 -20.81 23.98 5.24
CA GLY A 263 -21.58 22.99 6.01
C GLY A 263 -23.03 22.79 5.55
N ASP A 264 -23.43 23.30 4.40
CA ASP A 264 -24.69 22.99 3.71
C ASP A 264 -24.37 22.33 2.36
N TRP A 265 -24.10 21.04 2.42
CA TRP A 265 -23.66 20.24 1.28
C TRP A 265 -24.81 19.42 0.70
N CYS A 266 -24.84 19.36 -0.64
CA CYS A 266 -25.73 18.53 -1.41
C CYS A 266 -24.92 17.53 -2.23
N VAL A 267 -25.28 16.25 -2.19
CA VAL A 267 -24.68 15.13 -2.90
C VAL A 267 -25.72 14.53 -3.84
N ASN A 268 -25.46 14.56 -5.15
CA ASN A 268 -26.36 14.00 -6.16
C ASN A 268 -25.83 12.65 -6.63
N LEU A 269 -26.71 11.66 -6.77
CA LEU A 269 -26.39 10.32 -7.22
C LEU A 269 -26.67 10.15 -8.72
N GLU A 270 -25.85 9.34 -9.40
CA GLU A 270 -26.18 8.86 -10.75
C GLU A 270 -27.51 8.10 -10.73
N GLY A 271 -28.40 8.40 -11.67
CA GLY A 271 -29.73 7.79 -11.71
C GLY A 271 -30.79 8.48 -10.86
N GLY A 272 -30.44 9.56 -10.18
CA GLY A 272 -31.35 10.39 -9.36
C GLY A 272 -31.22 10.09 -7.87
N GLY A 273 -31.60 11.05 -7.07
CA GLY A 273 -31.47 11.05 -5.61
C GLY A 273 -30.53 12.15 -5.13
N GLU A 274 -30.93 12.79 -4.05
CA GLU A 274 -30.22 13.89 -3.41
C GLU A 274 -30.07 13.62 -1.92
N HIS A 275 -28.86 13.78 -1.41
CA HIS A 275 -28.57 13.71 0.01
C HIS A 275 -28.01 15.05 0.49
N LYS A 276 -28.50 15.55 1.62
CA LYS A 276 -27.97 16.75 2.29
C LYS A 276 -27.09 16.37 3.46
N ALA A 277 -26.02 17.12 3.68
CA ALA A 277 -25.10 16.90 4.79
C ALA A 277 -24.52 18.21 5.33
N ASP A 278 -24.21 18.21 6.62
CA ASP A 278 -23.46 19.30 7.27
C ASP A 278 -21.94 19.15 7.03
N ALA A 279 -21.46 17.93 6.77
CA ALA A 279 -20.06 17.66 6.42
C ALA A 279 -19.90 16.52 5.41
N LEU A 280 -18.89 16.63 4.55
CA LEU A 280 -18.50 15.60 3.57
C LEU A 280 -17.09 15.11 3.82
N ILE A 281 -16.87 13.80 3.73
CA ILE A 281 -15.55 13.18 3.68
C ILE A 281 -15.40 12.49 2.33
N LEU A 282 -14.54 13.02 1.45
CA LEU A 282 -14.25 12.43 0.15
C LEU A 282 -13.12 11.41 0.29
N ALA A 283 -13.49 10.13 0.31
CA ALA A 283 -12.57 8.99 0.46
C ALA A 283 -12.39 8.20 -0.86
N THR A 284 -12.63 8.88 -1.99
CA THR A 284 -12.53 8.32 -3.34
C THR A 284 -11.10 8.46 -3.91
N PRO A 285 -10.74 7.71 -4.96
CA PRO A 285 -9.50 7.94 -5.71
C PRO A 285 -9.37 9.40 -6.17
N GLY A 286 -8.13 9.94 -6.21
CA GLY A 286 -7.89 11.36 -6.48
C GLY A 286 -8.50 11.88 -7.78
N HIS A 287 -8.56 11.06 -8.84
CA HIS A 287 -9.21 11.45 -10.10
C HIS A 287 -10.74 11.54 -9.99
N ILE A 288 -11.37 10.73 -9.12
CA ILE A 288 -12.80 10.83 -8.81
C ILE A 288 -13.04 12.07 -7.93
N THR A 289 -12.23 12.24 -6.88
CA THR A 289 -12.29 13.44 -6.03
C THR A 289 -12.11 14.72 -6.86
N ALA A 290 -11.20 14.74 -7.83
CA ALA A 290 -11.03 15.89 -8.73
C ALA A 290 -12.28 16.20 -9.54
N ARG A 291 -12.99 15.18 -10.04
CA ARG A 291 -14.26 15.35 -10.74
C ARG A 291 -15.32 15.98 -9.81
N LEU A 292 -15.45 15.45 -8.62
CA LEU A 292 -16.44 15.94 -7.63
C LEU A 292 -16.13 17.37 -7.19
N LEU A 293 -14.85 17.72 -7.02
CA LEU A 293 -14.44 19.07 -6.60
C LEU A 293 -14.47 20.10 -7.72
N GLN A 294 -14.53 19.70 -8.99
CA GLN A 294 -14.46 20.64 -10.12
C GLN A 294 -15.46 21.80 -10.03
N PRO A 295 -16.75 21.60 -9.66
CA PRO A 295 -17.71 22.70 -9.59
C PRO A 295 -17.56 23.56 -8.31
N VAL A 296 -16.97 23.05 -7.22
CA VAL A 296 -16.90 23.74 -5.93
C VAL A 296 -15.52 24.30 -5.61
N ALA A 297 -14.44 23.56 -5.90
CA ALA A 297 -13.05 23.91 -5.63
C ALA A 297 -12.15 23.64 -6.86
N PRO A 298 -12.27 24.39 -7.94
CA PRO A 298 -11.61 24.11 -9.21
C PRO A 298 -10.07 24.08 -9.12
N ASN A 299 -9.44 24.90 -8.29
CA ASN A 299 -7.98 24.90 -8.13
C ASN A 299 -7.49 23.59 -7.47
N ALA A 300 -8.15 23.14 -6.42
CA ALA A 300 -7.87 21.85 -5.81
C ALA A 300 -8.11 20.69 -6.80
N ALA A 301 -9.19 20.74 -7.56
CA ALA A 301 -9.50 19.78 -8.62
C ALA A 301 -8.42 19.68 -9.68
N GLU A 302 -7.94 20.82 -10.23
CA GLU A 302 -6.86 20.86 -11.22
C GLU A 302 -5.54 20.30 -10.65
N THR A 303 -5.25 20.57 -9.39
CA THR A 303 -4.05 20.02 -8.75
C THR A 303 -4.18 18.50 -8.55
N LEU A 304 -5.35 17.99 -8.15
CA LEU A 304 -5.64 16.56 -8.02
C LEU A 304 -5.53 15.81 -9.35
N LYS A 305 -5.91 16.40 -10.48
CA LYS A 305 -5.78 15.80 -11.82
C LYS A 305 -4.32 15.49 -12.20
N ARG A 306 -3.35 16.18 -11.59
CA ARG A 306 -1.91 15.91 -11.79
C ARG A 306 -1.43 14.66 -11.10
N ILE A 307 -2.17 14.13 -10.12
CA ILE A 307 -1.84 12.89 -9.42
C ILE A 307 -2.16 11.72 -10.35
N LYS A 308 -1.12 11.07 -10.85
CA LYS A 308 -1.25 9.93 -11.75
C LYS A 308 -1.60 8.65 -11.01
N TYR A 309 -2.26 7.77 -11.73
CA TYR A 309 -2.58 6.42 -11.31
C TYR A 309 -2.16 5.45 -12.40
N VAL A 310 -1.65 4.30 -12.03
CA VAL A 310 -1.27 3.23 -12.95
C VAL A 310 -2.06 1.96 -12.68
N SER A 311 -2.16 1.13 -13.70
CA SER A 311 -2.81 -0.16 -13.67
C SER A 311 -1.80 -1.26 -13.33
N THR A 312 -2.25 -2.26 -12.57
CA THR A 312 -1.52 -3.49 -12.29
C THR A 312 -2.44 -4.68 -12.48
N ALA A 313 -1.85 -5.86 -12.67
CA ALA A 313 -2.56 -7.11 -12.59
C ALA A 313 -1.89 -8.04 -11.56
N ALA A 314 -2.70 -8.84 -10.89
CA ALA A 314 -2.23 -9.92 -10.03
C ALA A 314 -2.75 -11.25 -10.56
N VAL A 315 -1.85 -12.22 -10.73
CA VAL A 315 -2.19 -13.57 -11.18
C VAL A 315 -1.87 -14.54 -10.06
N THR A 316 -2.90 -15.21 -9.54
CA THR A 316 -2.76 -16.18 -8.47
C THR A 316 -2.93 -17.58 -9.05
N LEU A 317 -1.94 -18.44 -8.78
CA LEU A 317 -1.92 -19.83 -9.23
C LEU A 317 -1.80 -20.75 -8.03
N ALA A 318 -2.53 -21.86 -8.06
CA ALA A 318 -2.36 -22.93 -7.07
C ALA A 318 -1.96 -24.22 -7.78
N TYR A 319 -1.13 -25.01 -7.09
CA TYR A 319 -0.63 -26.28 -7.59
C TYR A 319 -0.79 -27.33 -6.50
N LYS A 320 -0.86 -28.60 -6.89
CA LYS A 320 -0.70 -29.72 -5.95
C LYS A 320 0.74 -29.71 -5.44
N LYS A 321 0.92 -29.90 -4.12
CA LYS A 321 2.25 -29.97 -3.50
C LYS A 321 3.00 -31.22 -3.95
N GLU A 322 2.28 -32.31 -4.14
CA GLU A 322 2.82 -33.54 -4.70
C GLU A 322 3.28 -33.31 -6.14
N GLY A 323 4.54 -33.61 -6.43
CA GLY A 323 5.15 -33.40 -7.74
C GLY A 323 5.58 -31.95 -8.03
N PHE A 324 5.35 -31.00 -7.10
CA PHE A 324 5.80 -29.62 -7.29
C PHE A 324 7.31 -29.50 -7.10
N SER A 325 8.00 -29.05 -8.14
CA SER A 325 9.45 -29.16 -8.26
C SER A 325 10.25 -28.19 -7.37
N HIS A 326 9.67 -27.02 -7.00
CA HIS A 326 10.38 -25.97 -6.29
C HIS A 326 10.11 -26.00 -4.78
N ALA A 327 11.16 -25.85 -3.97
CA ALA A 327 11.07 -25.96 -2.50
C ALA A 327 10.27 -24.83 -1.80
N LEU A 328 10.08 -23.67 -2.43
CA LEU A 328 9.39 -22.49 -1.88
C LEU A 328 9.91 -22.09 -0.48
N ASP A 329 11.23 -22.07 -0.31
CA ASP A 329 11.95 -21.82 0.96
C ASP A 329 12.10 -20.34 1.31
N GLY A 330 11.13 -19.51 0.93
CA GLY A 330 11.13 -18.07 1.15
C GLY A 330 9.74 -17.45 1.00
N PHE A 331 9.72 -16.10 0.97
CA PHE A 331 8.50 -15.33 0.74
C PHE A 331 8.20 -15.11 -0.75
N GLY A 332 9.21 -15.33 -1.61
CA GLY A 332 9.14 -15.07 -3.03
C GLY A 332 10.31 -14.26 -3.56
N PHE A 333 10.13 -13.69 -4.73
CA PHE A 333 11.19 -12.96 -5.42
C PHE A 333 10.68 -11.70 -6.11
N VAL A 334 11.62 -10.79 -6.37
CA VAL A 334 11.40 -9.59 -7.20
C VAL A 334 12.27 -9.68 -8.45
N VAL A 335 11.82 -9.04 -9.52
CA VAL A 335 12.47 -9.08 -10.83
C VAL A 335 12.87 -7.66 -11.24
N PRO A 336 14.16 -7.35 -11.34
CA PRO A 336 14.65 -6.09 -11.92
C PRO A 336 14.18 -5.93 -13.37
N LYS A 337 13.82 -4.71 -13.77
CA LYS A 337 13.40 -4.40 -15.15
C LYS A 337 14.44 -4.85 -16.20
N CYS A 338 15.73 -4.76 -15.87
CA CYS A 338 16.82 -5.15 -16.78
C CYS A 338 16.85 -6.65 -17.12
N GLU A 339 16.12 -7.50 -16.40
CA GLU A 339 16.01 -8.94 -16.69
C GLU A 339 14.95 -9.24 -17.77
N GLY A 340 14.16 -8.24 -18.20
CA GLY A 340 13.25 -8.33 -19.35
C GLY A 340 12.06 -9.28 -19.18
N ARG A 341 11.59 -9.48 -17.94
CA ARG A 341 10.46 -10.35 -17.62
C ARG A 341 9.14 -9.59 -17.57
N SER A 342 8.04 -10.31 -17.77
CA SER A 342 6.69 -9.74 -17.66
C SER A 342 6.28 -9.54 -16.20
N ILE A 343 6.68 -10.46 -15.30
CA ILE A 343 6.39 -10.34 -13.87
C ILE A 343 7.39 -9.40 -13.18
N LEU A 344 6.85 -8.55 -12.29
CA LEU A 344 7.64 -7.66 -11.42
C LEU A 344 8.09 -8.35 -10.14
N ALA A 345 7.24 -9.22 -9.62
CA ALA A 345 7.46 -9.97 -8.40
C ALA A 345 6.56 -11.20 -8.35
N CYS A 346 6.97 -12.18 -7.58
CA CYS A 346 6.16 -13.34 -7.22
C CYS A 346 6.22 -13.56 -5.71
N THR A 347 5.08 -13.59 -5.04
CA THR A 347 4.96 -14.02 -3.65
C THR A 347 4.64 -15.51 -3.61
N TRP A 348 5.40 -16.27 -2.84
CA TRP A 348 5.09 -17.66 -2.50
C TRP A 348 4.09 -17.64 -1.35
N THR A 349 2.83 -17.45 -1.70
CA THR A 349 1.77 -17.06 -0.76
C THR A 349 1.60 -18.08 0.35
N SER A 350 1.56 -19.38 0.02
CA SER A 350 1.43 -20.47 1.00
C SER A 350 2.68 -20.68 1.89
N SER A 351 3.86 -20.22 1.43
CA SER A 351 5.07 -20.24 2.26
C SER A 351 5.14 -19.02 3.19
N LYS A 352 4.79 -17.84 2.67
CA LYS A 352 4.73 -16.59 3.44
C LYS A 352 3.64 -16.62 4.51
N PHE A 353 2.47 -17.17 4.16
CA PHE A 353 1.29 -17.31 5.02
C PHE A 353 0.70 -18.72 4.86
N PRO A 354 1.12 -19.70 5.69
CA PRO A 354 0.76 -21.11 5.50
C PRO A 354 -0.75 -21.40 5.44
N HIS A 355 -1.56 -20.63 6.14
CA HIS A 355 -3.02 -20.77 6.18
C HIS A 355 -3.76 -20.34 4.92
N ARG A 356 -3.06 -19.80 3.90
CA ARG A 356 -3.67 -19.31 2.65
C ARG A 356 -4.02 -20.40 1.65
N ALA A 357 -3.43 -21.57 1.78
CA ALA A 357 -3.76 -22.75 0.97
C ALA A 357 -4.07 -23.94 1.86
N PRO A 358 -4.99 -24.83 1.49
CA PRO A 358 -5.24 -26.06 2.22
C PRO A 358 -4.03 -27.01 2.16
N GLU A 359 -4.00 -27.99 3.06
CA GLU A 359 -2.96 -29.01 3.07
C GLU A 359 -2.90 -29.74 1.74
N GLY A 360 -1.70 -30.05 1.27
CA GLY A 360 -1.47 -30.70 -0.04
C GLY A 360 -1.43 -29.73 -1.24
N TYR A 361 -1.54 -28.42 -1.02
CA TYR A 361 -1.45 -27.42 -2.06
C TYR A 361 -0.40 -26.33 -1.77
N VAL A 362 0.09 -25.72 -2.84
CA VAL A 362 0.93 -24.52 -2.82
C VAL A 362 0.28 -23.41 -3.64
N MET A 363 0.46 -22.17 -3.22
CA MET A 363 -0.12 -21.01 -3.89
C MET A 363 0.94 -19.93 -4.13
N LEU A 364 1.00 -19.46 -5.38
CA LEU A 364 1.87 -18.41 -5.87
C LEU A 364 1.03 -17.22 -6.30
N ARG A 365 1.57 -16.01 -6.15
CA ARG A 365 0.94 -14.79 -6.63
C ARG A 365 1.94 -13.90 -7.33
N CYS A 366 1.73 -13.68 -8.62
CA CYS A 366 2.59 -12.88 -9.50
C CYS A 366 1.97 -11.50 -9.75
N TYR A 367 2.82 -10.47 -9.85
CA TYR A 367 2.41 -9.09 -10.07
C TYR A 367 2.99 -8.58 -11.39
N LEU A 368 2.14 -7.93 -12.20
CA LEU A 368 2.47 -7.39 -13.53
C LEU A 368 1.99 -5.95 -13.67
N GLY A 369 2.52 -5.24 -14.65
CA GLY A 369 2.10 -3.87 -14.98
C GLY A 369 2.86 -2.81 -14.18
N GLY A 370 2.15 -1.82 -13.64
CA GLY A 370 2.77 -0.66 -12.98
C GLY A 370 3.37 0.34 -13.98
N ALA A 371 4.00 1.38 -13.47
CA ALA A 371 4.46 2.52 -14.27
C ALA A 371 5.45 2.16 -15.38
N LEU A 372 6.21 1.06 -15.22
CA LEU A 372 7.26 0.67 -16.17
C LEU A 372 6.77 -0.22 -17.31
N GLN A 373 5.58 -0.85 -17.17
CA GLN A 373 5.01 -1.76 -18.18
C GLN A 373 3.47 -1.85 -18.03
N GLU A 374 2.81 -0.70 -17.95
CA GLU A 374 1.36 -0.60 -17.69
C GLU A 374 0.52 -1.33 -18.77
N ASP A 375 1.00 -1.34 -20.01
CA ASP A 375 0.37 -2.03 -21.15
C ASP A 375 0.18 -3.54 -20.90
N ILE A 376 1.05 -4.17 -20.12
CA ILE A 376 0.90 -5.58 -19.75
C ILE A 376 -0.35 -5.76 -18.89
N ALA A 377 -0.62 -4.87 -17.93
CA ALA A 377 -1.77 -5.00 -17.04
C ALA A 377 -3.14 -4.86 -17.74
N GLU A 378 -3.16 -4.31 -18.95
CA GLU A 378 -4.39 -4.12 -19.74
C GLU A 378 -4.70 -5.32 -20.66
N LYS A 379 -3.80 -6.32 -20.74
CA LYS A 379 -4.02 -7.54 -21.54
C LYS A 379 -5.13 -8.40 -20.93
N ASP A 380 -5.72 -9.25 -21.75
CA ASP A 380 -6.74 -10.21 -21.30
C ASP A 380 -6.17 -11.26 -20.33
N GLU A 381 -7.07 -11.92 -19.60
CA GLU A 381 -6.72 -12.89 -18.56
C GLU A 381 -5.90 -14.06 -19.08
N GLN A 382 -6.23 -14.58 -20.27
CA GLN A 382 -5.52 -15.72 -20.88
C GLN A 382 -4.09 -15.35 -21.25
N THR A 383 -3.89 -14.16 -21.80
CA THR A 383 -2.56 -13.63 -22.13
C THR A 383 -1.73 -13.43 -20.86
N LEU A 384 -2.31 -12.85 -19.81
CA LEU A 384 -1.62 -12.65 -18.52
C LEU A 384 -1.23 -13.99 -17.87
N ALA A 385 -2.13 -14.95 -17.87
CA ALA A 385 -1.86 -16.31 -17.36
C ALA A 385 -0.71 -16.97 -18.11
N THR A 386 -0.70 -16.85 -19.45
CA THR A 386 0.35 -17.41 -20.31
C THR A 386 1.72 -16.77 -20.02
N LEU A 387 1.78 -15.44 -19.95
CA LEU A 387 3.03 -14.70 -19.62
C LEU A 387 3.58 -15.12 -18.26
N VAL A 388 2.72 -15.20 -17.25
CA VAL A 388 3.12 -15.62 -15.90
C VAL A 388 3.66 -17.04 -15.87
N ARG A 389 2.96 -17.97 -16.51
CA ARG A 389 3.41 -19.38 -16.57
C ARG A 389 4.74 -19.53 -17.29
N GLN A 390 4.94 -18.78 -18.39
CA GLN A 390 6.22 -18.76 -19.08
C GLN A 390 7.34 -18.24 -18.17
N ASP A 391 7.15 -17.11 -17.50
CA ASP A 391 8.15 -16.55 -16.59
C ASP A 391 8.42 -17.49 -15.41
N LEU A 392 7.40 -18.12 -14.81
CA LEU A 392 7.57 -19.10 -13.73
C LEU A 392 8.36 -20.35 -14.19
N LYS A 393 8.14 -20.82 -15.42
CA LYS A 393 8.92 -21.90 -16.01
C LYS A 393 10.39 -21.49 -16.15
N GLU A 394 10.68 -20.30 -16.68
CA GLU A 394 12.03 -19.83 -16.93
C GLU A 394 12.79 -19.46 -15.65
N ILE A 395 12.10 -18.93 -14.62
CA ILE A 395 12.71 -18.47 -13.36
C ILE A 395 12.82 -19.60 -12.33
N MET A 396 11.77 -20.42 -12.22
CA MET A 396 11.64 -21.43 -11.15
C MET A 396 11.64 -22.87 -11.66
N GLY A 397 11.58 -23.09 -12.97
CA GLY A 397 11.46 -24.42 -13.56
C GLY A 397 10.09 -25.08 -13.38
N ILE A 398 9.02 -24.30 -13.09
CA ILE A 398 7.68 -24.84 -12.90
C ILE A 398 7.06 -25.15 -14.25
N GLU A 399 6.80 -26.43 -14.51
CA GLU A 399 6.13 -26.91 -15.73
C GLU A 399 4.74 -27.51 -15.45
N GLU A 400 4.42 -27.70 -14.18
CA GLU A 400 3.17 -28.30 -13.73
C GLU A 400 1.97 -27.42 -14.11
N GLU A 401 0.84 -28.07 -14.39
CA GLU A 401 -0.43 -27.37 -14.61
C GLU A 401 -1.04 -26.94 -13.29
N PRO A 402 -1.44 -25.66 -13.15
CA PRO A 402 -2.09 -25.19 -11.94
C PRO A 402 -3.50 -25.78 -11.82
N VAL A 403 -3.93 -26.07 -10.59
CA VAL A 403 -5.32 -26.47 -10.30
C VAL A 403 -6.31 -25.33 -10.54
N PHE A 404 -5.85 -24.10 -10.38
CA PHE A 404 -6.52 -22.91 -10.87
C PHE A 404 -5.51 -21.78 -11.18
N CYS A 405 -5.94 -20.88 -12.06
CA CYS A 405 -5.27 -19.62 -12.35
C CYS A 405 -6.33 -18.50 -12.31
N LYS A 406 -6.17 -17.54 -11.40
CA LYS A 406 -7.10 -16.41 -11.26
C LYS A 406 -6.38 -15.10 -11.52
N VAL A 407 -6.96 -14.26 -12.36
CA VAL A 407 -6.42 -12.97 -12.76
C VAL A 407 -7.27 -11.84 -12.17
N PHE A 408 -6.63 -10.87 -11.56
CA PHE A 408 -7.28 -9.70 -11.00
C PHE A 408 -6.67 -8.42 -11.58
N HIS A 409 -7.48 -7.68 -12.32
CA HIS A 409 -7.10 -6.38 -12.86
C HIS A 409 -7.33 -5.28 -11.82
N ASN A 410 -6.31 -4.49 -11.58
CA ASN A 410 -6.35 -3.32 -10.72
C ASN A 410 -6.13 -2.07 -11.57
N ARG A 411 -7.14 -1.73 -12.41
CA ARG A 411 -7.06 -0.62 -13.37
C ARG A 411 -7.01 0.72 -12.67
N LYS A 412 -6.01 1.57 -13.01
CA LYS A 412 -5.78 2.90 -12.45
C LYS A 412 -6.00 2.98 -10.94
N SER A 413 -5.52 1.97 -10.23
CA SER A 413 -5.72 1.84 -8.80
C SER A 413 -4.50 2.23 -7.97
N ASN A 414 -3.30 2.23 -8.56
CA ASN A 414 -2.05 2.52 -7.86
C ASN A 414 -1.64 3.97 -8.07
N VAL A 415 -1.84 4.78 -7.03
CA VAL A 415 -1.48 6.20 -7.03
C VAL A 415 0.04 6.38 -7.10
N GLN A 416 0.49 7.36 -7.88
CA GLN A 416 1.89 7.68 -8.09
C GLN A 416 2.27 8.97 -7.36
N TYR A 417 3.16 8.87 -6.38
CA TYR A 417 3.71 10.02 -5.67
C TYR A 417 4.95 10.52 -6.42
N HIS A 418 4.73 11.37 -7.42
CA HIS A 418 5.81 11.98 -8.18
C HIS A 418 6.53 13.06 -7.37
N VAL A 419 7.72 13.43 -7.82
CA VAL A 419 8.50 14.52 -7.21
C VAL A 419 7.62 15.76 -6.99
N ASN A 420 7.71 16.35 -5.81
CA ASN A 420 6.86 17.43 -5.29
C ASN A 420 5.42 17.04 -4.91
N HIS A 421 5.10 15.76 -4.80
CA HIS A 421 3.75 15.31 -4.40
C HIS A 421 3.28 16.00 -3.11
N SER A 422 4.10 16.05 -2.06
CA SER A 422 3.74 16.70 -0.79
C SER A 422 3.36 18.16 -0.97
N ARG A 423 4.06 18.91 -1.83
CA ARG A 423 3.72 20.32 -2.13
C ARG A 423 2.37 20.44 -2.83
N HIS A 424 2.04 19.51 -3.74
CA HIS A 424 0.72 19.48 -4.37
C HIS A 424 -0.38 19.22 -3.33
N ILE A 425 -0.15 18.29 -2.40
CA ILE A 425 -1.11 18.02 -1.33
C ILE A 425 -1.29 19.23 -0.40
N ASP A 426 -0.20 19.90 0.00
CA ASP A 426 -0.27 21.11 0.82
C ASP A 426 -1.07 22.23 0.12
N SER A 427 -0.90 22.38 -1.21
CA SER A 427 -1.69 23.34 -1.99
C SER A 427 -3.18 22.98 -2.01
N ILE A 428 -3.52 21.69 -2.22
CA ILE A 428 -4.90 21.21 -2.19
C ILE A 428 -5.53 21.48 -0.81
N MET A 429 -4.85 21.12 0.28
CA MET A 429 -5.37 21.33 1.62
C MET A 429 -5.61 22.80 1.93
N LYS A 430 -4.68 23.69 1.51
CA LYS A 430 -4.83 25.13 1.66
C LYS A 430 -6.02 25.69 0.88
N ASP A 431 -6.24 25.23 -0.36
CA ASP A 431 -7.40 25.65 -1.14
C ASP A 431 -8.71 25.23 -0.46
N LEU A 432 -8.73 24.05 0.16
CA LEU A 432 -9.91 23.50 0.83
C LEU A 432 -10.21 24.15 2.19
N GLU A 433 -9.30 24.90 2.79
CA GLU A 433 -9.58 25.69 4.02
C GLU A 433 -10.76 26.66 3.84
N ASN A 434 -11.04 27.09 2.59
CA ASN A 434 -12.15 27.95 2.25
C ASN A 434 -13.50 27.21 2.15
N PHE A 435 -13.53 25.89 2.31
CA PHE A 435 -14.73 25.05 2.14
C PHE A 435 -15.02 24.27 3.43
N SER A 436 -15.58 24.99 4.43
CA SER A 436 -15.89 24.43 5.74
C SER A 436 -16.79 23.21 5.64
N GLY A 437 -16.48 22.16 6.39
CA GLY A 437 -17.22 20.88 6.37
C GLY A 437 -16.86 19.94 5.22
N LEU A 438 -15.78 20.20 4.47
CA LEU A 438 -15.30 19.34 3.39
C LEU A 438 -13.90 18.77 3.73
N PHE A 439 -13.79 17.45 3.78
CA PHE A 439 -12.58 16.73 4.20
C PHE A 439 -12.16 15.68 3.19
N LEU A 440 -10.85 15.40 3.11
CA LEU A 440 -10.29 14.42 2.19
C LEU A 440 -9.67 13.24 2.96
N ALA A 441 -9.91 12.02 2.48
CA ALA A 441 -9.29 10.80 3.00
C ALA A 441 -8.83 9.88 1.86
N GLY A 442 -7.82 9.04 2.13
CA GLY A 442 -7.41 7.98 1.21
C GLY A 442 -5.97 8.06 0.74
N SER A 443 -5.62 7.10 -0.10
CA SER A 443 -4.25 6.87 -0.56
C SER A 443 -3.69 7.92 -1.51
N ALA A 444 -4.51 8.86 -1.99
CA ALA A 444 -4.07 9.93 -2.89
C ALA A 444 -3.18 10.97 -2.19
N TYR A 445 -3.23 11.07 -0.86
CA TYR A 445 -2.71 12.22 -0.12
C TYR A 445 -1.41 11.93 0.62
N ARG A 446 -1.48 11.20 1.75
CA ARG A 446 -0.32 10.99 2.63
C ARG A 446 -0.21 9.54 3.09
N GLY A 447 0.50 8.73 2.29
CA GLY A 447 0.71 7.30 2.53
C GLY A 447 -0.32 6.40 1.84
N ILE A 448 0.20 5.36 1.18
CA ILE A 448 -0.60 4.43 0.35
C ILE A 448 -0.97 3.14 1.09
N GLY A 449 -0.28 2.82 2.18
CA GLY A 449 -0.49 1.58 2.93
C GLY A 449 -1.82 1.55 3.66
N ILE A 450 -2.33 0.35 3.94
CA ILE A 450 -3.57 0.16 4.71
C ILE A 450 -3.54 0.94 6.03
N PRO A 451 -2.45 0.89 6.84
CA PRO A 451 -2.41 1.67 8.08
C PRO A 451 -2.45 3.18 7.85
N ASP A 452 -1.85 3.68 6.76
CA ASP A 452 -1.90 5.10 6.43
C ASP A 452 -3.31 5.54 6.03
N CYS A 453 -3.99 4.74 5.21
CA CYS A 453 -5.37 5.00 4.80
C CYS A 453 -6.33 5.00 5.99
N ILE A 454 -6.17 4.06 6.93
CA ILE A 454 -6.96 4.02 8.18
C ILE A 454 -6.69 5.28 9.02
N GLN A 455 -5.41 5.63 9.23
CA GLN A 455 -5.04 6.83 9.99
C GLN A 455 -5.61 8.11 9.35
N ASN A 456 -5.54 8.19 8.03
CA ASN A 456 -6.04 9.33 7.26
C ASN A 456 -7.57 9.43 7.34
N GLY A 457 -8.28 8.30 7.23
CA GLY A 457 -9.73 8.25 7.43
C GLY A 457 -10.15 8.70 8.83
N ASN A 458 -9.46 8.21 9.87
CA ASN A 458 -9.72 8.62 11.25
C ASN A 458 -9.51 10.12 11.46
N GLN A 459 -8.42 10.69 10.92
CA GLN A 459 -8.14 12.12 11.02
C GLN A 459 -9.20 12.97 10.34
N SER A 460 -9.67 12.57 9.15
CA SER A 460 -10.74 13.28 8.45
C SER A 460 -12.07 13.20 9.20
N ALA A 461 -12.37 12.06 9.82
CA ALA A 461 -13.56 11.92 10.67
C ALA A 461 -13.43 12.79 11.94
N GLU A 462 -12.28 12.82 12.60
CA GLU A 462 -12.04 13.68 13.77
C GLU A 462 -12.22 15.15 13.42
N SER A 463 -11.69 15.60 12.28
CA SER A 463 -11.87 16.97 11.80
C SER A 463 -13.34 17.28 11.51
N ALA A 464 -14.09 16.35 10.92
CA ALA A 464 -15.52 16.52 10.66
C ALA A 464 -16.33 16.58 11.97
N ILE A 465 -16.05 15.71 12.93
CA ILE A 465 -16.68 15.70 14.25
C ILE A 465 -16.41 17.02 14.98
N GLN A 466 -15.15 17.46 15.00
CA GLN A 466 -14.76 18.74 15.62
C GLN A 466 -15.49 19.92 14.99
N PHE A 467 -15.55 19.98 13.66
CA PHE A 467 -16.30 21.01 12.93
C PHE A 467 -17.78 21.05 13.32
N LEU A 468 -18.42 19.87 13.42
CA LEU A 468 -19.87 19.77 13.69
C LEU A 468 -20.25 19.98 15.15
N THR A 469 -19.36 19.63 16.09
CA THR A 469 -19.65 19.67 17.53
C THR A 469 -19.06 20.89 18.23
N GLY A 470 -18.15 21.62 17.58
CA GLY A 470 -17.42 22.75 18.19
C GLY A 470 -16.47 22.35 19.35
N LYS A 471 -16.25 21.02 19.53
CA LYS A 471 -15.34 20.53 20.57
C LYS A 471 -13.91 20.48 20.00
N SER A 472 -13.00 21.19 20.64
CA SER A 472 -11.54 21.14 20.36
C SER A 472 -10.88 19.93 21.02
#